data_0aa5cae79f451ee87f8c96f991d423a3
#
_entry.id   0aa5cae79f451ee87f8c96f991d423a3
#
_cell.length_a   1.000
_cell.length_b   1.000
_cell.length_c   1.000
_cell.angle_alpha   90.00
_cell.angle_beta   90.00
_cell.angle_gamma   90.00
#
_symmetry.space_group_name_H-M   'P 1'
#
loop_
_entity.id
_entity.type
_entity.pdbx_description
1 polymer ?
#
loop_
_entity_poly.entity_id
_entity_poly.type
_entity_poly.pdbx_seq_one_letter_code
_entity_poly.pdbx_strand_id
1 'polypeptide(L)'
;MCTNFIGEVITKIVKVGVIVFPGSNCDRDMFHVLTDVFHLNTQYFWHEKGLPDNIDAVVLPGGFSYGDRLRAGVIAANSPVIDDVKKLANKGIPVLGVCNGFQILVESNLLPGVLLKND
;
A
#
# COMPACT_ATOMS: atom_id res chain seq x y z
N MET A 1 11.33 -25.79 7.02
CA MET A 1 11.61 -25.59 6.51
C MET A 1 11.58 -25.32 6.24
N CYS A 2 11.69 -25.58 5.90
CA CYS A 2 11.82 -25.38 5.43
C CYS A 2 12.05 -25.37 5.09
N THR A 3 12.29 -25.85 4.76
CA THR A 3 12.73 -25.95 4.29
C THR A 3 12.84 -26.13 4.06
N ASN A 4 13.26 -26.90 3.83
CA ASN A 4 13.68 -27.12 3.43
C ASN A 4 13.73 -27.38 2.98
N PHE A 5 13.95 -27.97 2.76
CA PHE A 5 14.29 -28.06 2.44
C PHE A 5 14.46 -27.93 2.20
N ILE A 6 14.39 -28.70 1.91
CA ILE A 6 14.64 -28.45 1.67
C ILE A 6 14.58 -27.87 1.54
N GLY A 7 14.91 -28.29 1.41
CA GLY A 7 15.15 -27.58 1.08
C GLY A 7 14.90 -26.87 1.17
N GLU A 8 15.53 -27.27 0.96
CA GLU A 8 15.40 -26.57 0.59
C GLU A 8 14.69 -25.79 0.68
N VAL A 9 14.87 -25.77 1.08
CA VAL A 9 13.79 -24.90 0.70
C VAL A 9 14.22 -23.45 0.68
N ILE A 10 14.15 -22.83 -0.42
CA ILE A 10 14.46 -21.41 -0.51
C ILE A 10 13.20 -20.63 -0.19
N THR A 11 13.17 -20.00 0.97
CA THR A 11 12.08 -19.08 1.32
C THR A 11 12.37 -17.72 0.69
N LYS A 12 11.55 -17.31 -0.25
CA LYS A 12 11.65 -15.98 -0.82
C LYS A 12 11.30 -14.94 0.24
N ILE A 13 12.14 -13.93 0.41
CA ILE A 13 11.85 -12.80 1.29
C ILE A 13 10.84 -11.91 0.58
N VAL A 14 9.64 -11.80 1.16
CA VAL A 14 8.59 -10.96 0.61
C VAL A 14 8.83 -9.52 1.03
N LYS A 15 8.91 -8.63 0.05
CA LYS A 15 9.13 -7.21 0.28
C LYS A 15 7.82 -6.46 0.13
N VAL A 16 7.42 -5.77 1.20
CA VAL A 16 6.17 -5.02 1.25
C VAL A 16 6.45 -3.54 1.36
N GLY A 17 5.86 -2.75 0.49
CA GLY A 17 5.95 -1.29 0.54
C GLY A 17 4.70 -0.70 1.19
N VAL A 18 4.88 0.08 2.25
CA VAL A 18 3.81 0.85 2.89
C VAL A 18 3.93 2.28 2.41
N ILE A 19 2.92 2.76 1.70
CA ILE A 19 2.91 4.11 1.15
C ILE A 19 2.50 5.10 2.24
N VAL A 20 3.26 6.17 2.39
CA VAL A 20 2.99 7.21 3.37
C VAL A 20 2.61 8.50 2.66
N PHE A 21 1.42 9.02 2.99
CA PHE A 21 0.93 10.32 2.52
C PHE A 21 0.88 11.30 3.67
N PRO A 22 0.92 12.62 3.39
CA PRO A 22 0.65 13.60 4.44
C PRO A 22 -0.71 13.33 5.09
N GLY A 23 -0.73 13.28 6.42
CA GLY A 23 -1.95 12.99 7.17
C GLY A 23 -2.27 11.51 7.37
N SER A 24 -1.46 10.59 6.85
CA SER A 24 -1.60 9.16 7.17
C SER A 24 -1.33 8.92 8.64
N ASN A 25 -2.21 8.17 9.30
CA ASN A 25 -2.11 7.93 10.74
C ASN A 25 -1.74 6.48 11.08
N CYS A 26 -2.17 5.54 10.25
CA CYS A 26 -2.07 4.11 10.56
C CYS A 26 -0.91 3.41 9.84
N ASP A 27 0.00 4.17 9.26
CA ASP A 27 1.17 3.62 8.58
C ASP A 27 2.08 2.88 9.55
N ARG A 28 2.24 3.39 10.76
CA ARG A 28 3.03 2.77 11.80
C ARG A 28 2.45 1.45 12.28
N ASP A 29 1.14 1.42 12.53
CA ASP A 29 0.46 0.20 12.96
C ASP A 29 0.55 -0.87 11.88
N MET A 30 0.37 -0.48 10.62
CA MET A 30 0.49 -1.39 9.50
C MET A 30 1.91 -1.93 9.39
N PHE A 31 2.91 -1.08 9.51
CA PHE A 31 4.32 -1.48 9.48
C PHE A 31 4.62 -2.49 10.60
N HIS A 32 4.13 -2.21 11.80
CA HIS A 32 4.32 -3.09 12.95
C HIS A 32 3.71 -4.47 12.70
N VAL A 33 2.48 -4.52 12.23
CA VAL A 33 1.81 -5.80 11.95
C VAL A 33 2.57 -6.59 10.88
N LEU A 34 2.94 -5.93 9.80
CA LEU A 34 3.64 -6.61 8.71
C LEU A 34 5.01 -7.11 9.13
N THR A 35 5.73 -6.34 9.93
CA THR A 35 7.09 -6.67 10.34
C THR A 35 7.12 -7.64 11.52
N ASP A 36 6.39 -7.33 12.59
CA ASP A 36 6.51 -8.05 13.86
C ASP A 36 5.58 -9.24 13.98
N VAL A 37 4.42 -9.19 13.34
CA VAL A 37 3.45 -10.27 13.37
C VAL A 37 3.64 -11.24 12.21
N PHE A 38 3.76 -10.71 10.99
CA PHE A 38 3.90 -11.54 9.78
C PHE A 38 5.34 -11.74 9.32
N HIS A 39 6.30 -11.08 9.95
CA HIS A 39 7.74 -11.22 9.66
C HIS A 39 8.09 -10.95 8.20
N LEU A 40 7.46 -9.95 7.60
CA LEU A 40 7.73 -9.53 6.24
C LEU A 40 8.78 -8.42 6.20
N ASN A 41 9.52 -8.34 5.13
CA ASN A 41 10.46 -7.24 4.91
C ASN A 41 9.69 -6.01 4.47
N THR A 42 9.39 -5.11 5.40
CA THR A 42 8.51 -3.97 5.19
C THR A 42 9.34 -2.69 5.14
N GLN A 43 8.99 -1.81 4.19
CA GLN A 43 9.62 -0.50 4.05
C GLN A 43 8.57 0.56 3.85
N TYR A 44 8.82 1.76 4.37
CA TYR A 44 8.00 2.94 4.11
C TYR A 44 8.43 3.58 2.79
N PHE A 45 7.46 4.05 2.03
CA PHE A 45 7.70 4.84 0.83
C PHE A 45 6.88 6.12 0.90
N TRP A 46 7.57 7.24 0.96
CA TRP A 46 6.95 8.56 0.96
C TRP A 46 6.35 8.84 -0.43
N HIS A 47 5.18 9.43 -0.46
CA HIS A 47 4.37 9.59 -1.68
C HIS A 47 5.06 10.30 -2.85
N GLU A 48 6.08 11.09 -2.57
CA GLU A 48 6.84 11.79 -3.61
C GLU A 48 7.98 10.97 -4.20
N LYS A 49 8.31 9.87 -3.57
CA LYS A 49 9.38 8.98 -4.04
C LYS A 49 8.76 7.80 -4.74
N GLY A 50 9.29 7.43 -5.87
CA GLY A 50 8.77 6.29 -6.62
C GLY A 50 8.95 4.97 -5.87
N LEU A 51 8.31 3.92 -6.38
CA LEU A 51 8.44 2.57 -5.86
C LEU A 51 9.44 1.79 -6.73
N PRO A 52 10.32 0.98 -6.11
CA PRO A 52 11.19 0.11 -6.89
C PRO A 52 10.41 -1.04 -7.51
N ASP A 53 10.93 -1.59 -8.60
CA ASP A 53 10.26 -2.68 -9.31
C ASP A 53 10.28 -4.01 -8.55
N ASN A 54 11.11 -4.13 -7.52
CA ASN A 54 11.28 -5.39 -6.79
C ASN A 54 10.39 -5.50 -5.55
N ILE A 55 9.33 -4.71 -5.49
CA ILE A 55 8.31 -4.81 -4.44
C ILE A 55 7.37 -5.97 -4.76
N ASP A 56 7.06 -6.79 -3.76
CA ASP A 56 6.19 -7.95 -3.91
C ASP A 56 4.74 -7.65 -3.53
N ALA A 57 4.50 -6.62 -2.72
CA ALA A 57 3.16 -6.18 -2.35
C ALA A 57 3.18 -4.72 -1.93
N VAL A 58 2.07 -4.04 -2.12
CA VAL A 58 1.91 -2.63 -1.75
C VAL A 58 0.73 -2.50 -0.80
N VAL A 59 0.92 -1.71 0.26
CA VAL A 59 -0.13 -1.43 1.24
C VAL A 59 -0.36 0.07 1.36
N LEU A 60 -1.63 0.46 1.27
CA LEU A 60 -2.08 1.84 1.50
C LEU A 60 -2.81 1.84 2.84
N PRO A 61 -2.20 2.38 3.90
CA PRO A 61 -2.77 2.33 5.24
C PRO A 61 -3.91 3.31 5.45
N GLY A 62 -4.58 3.18 6.58
CA GLY A 62 -5.65 4.08 6.97
C GLY A 62 -5.13 5.43 7.48
N GLY A 63 -6.05 6.34 7.73
CA GLY A 63 -5.79 7.68 8.19
C GLY A 63 -6.60 8.70 7.43
N PHE A 64 -6.13 9.94 7.42
CA PHE A 64 -6.76 11.05 6.71
C PHE A 64 -5.74 11.70 5.78
N SER A 65 -5.43 11.05 4.66
CA SER A 65 -4.45 11.59 3.73
C SER A 65 -4.86 12.98 3.28
N TYR A 66 -3.94 13.94 3.41
CA TYR A 66 -4.18 15.35 3.11
C TYR A 66 -5.37 15.94 3.88
N GLY A 67 -5.73 15.37 5.06
CA GLY A 67 -6.87 15.82 5.84
C GLY A 67 -8.21 15.62 5.16
N ASP A 68 -8.30 14.70 4.19
CA ASP A 68 -9.51 14.41 3.40
C ASP A 68 -10.10 15.65 2.71
N ARG A 69 -9.24 16.53 2.25
CA ARG A 69 -9.68 17.71 1.50
C ARG A 69 -10.38 17.27 0.23
N LEU A 70 -11.43 18.00 -0.17
CA LEU A 70 -12.29 17.66 -1.28
C LEU A 70 -13.06 16.37 -0.97
N ARG A 71 -12.68 15.25 -1.55
CA ARG A 71 -13.20 13.93 -1.20
C ARG A 71 -12.12 13.11 -0.54
N ALA A 72 -12.54 12.17 0.31
CA ALA A 72 -11.60 11.28 0.98
C ALA A 72 -10.71 10.57 -0.04
N GLY A 73 -9.42 10.71 0.12
CA GLY A 73 -8.41 10.05 -0.71
C GLY A 73 -8.18 10.66 -2.08
N VAL A 74 -8.94 11.69 -2.50
CA VAL A 74 -8.85 12.19 -3.88
C VAL A 74 -7.48 12.82 -4.19
N ILE A 75 -6.91 13.57 -3.26
CA ILE A 75 -5.61 14.20 -3.48
C ILE A 75 -4.51 13.14 -3.53
N ALA A 76 -4.56 12.19 -2.59
CA ALA A 76 -3.59 11.09 -2.56
C ALA A 76 -3.67 10.25 -3.84
N ALA A 77 -4.89 10.02 -4.35
CA ALA A 77 -5.09 9.24 -5.58
C ALA A 77 -4.44 9.88 -6.81
N ASN A 78 -4.18 11.18 -6.76
CA ASN A 78 -3.53 11.91 -7.84
C ASN A 78 -2.03 12.14 -7.58
N SER A 79 -1.47 11.54 -6.53
CA SER A 79 -0.03 11.60 -6.25
C SER A 79 0.78 10.81 -7.27
N PRO A 80 2.02 11.24 -7.58
CA PRO A 80 2.89 10.51 -8.52
C PRO A 80 3.12 9.06 -8.14
N VAL A 81 3.21 8.72 -6.85
CA VAL A 81 3.43 7.35 -6.40
C VAL A 81 2.33 6.40 -6.87
N ILE A 82 1.12 6.91 -7.08
CA ILE A 82 -0.01 6.08 -7.53
C ILE A 82 0.21 5.57 -8.96
N ASP A 83 0.93 6.32 -9.79
CA ASP A 83 1.29 5.83 -11.12
C ASP A 83 2.17 4.58 -11.02
N ASP A 84 3.10 4.56 -10.08
CA ASP A 84 3.93 3.37 -9.82
C ASP A 84 3.11 2.22 -9.26
N VAL A 85 2.17 2.51 -8.36
CA VAL A 85 1.25 1.49 -7.84
C VAL A 85 0.43 0.87 -8.96
N LYS A 86 -0.06 1.69 -9.90
CA LYS A 86 -0.80 1.18 -11.06
C LYS A 86 0.07 0.27 -11.94
N LYS A 87 1.31 0.65 -12.16
CA LYS A 87 2.25 -0.19 -12.93
C LYS A 87 2.48 -1.52 -12.27
N LEU A 88 2.71 -1.53 -10.95
CA LEU A 88 2.90 -2.77 -10.20
C LEU A 88 1.64 -3.62 -10.20
N ALA A 89 0.47 -3.01 -10.02
CA ALA A 89 -0.81 -3.73 -10.06
C ALA A 89 -1.02 -4.39 -11.42
N ASN A 90 -0.67 -3.71 -12.50
CA ASN A 90 -0.77 -4.27 -13.85
C ASN A 90 0.17 -5.46 -14.08
N LYS A 91 1.24 -5.55 -13.30
CA LYS A 91 2.14 -6.71 -13.32
C LYS A 91 1.65 -7.85 -12.43
N GLY A 92 0.50 -7.70 -11.77
CA GLY A 92 -0.04 -8.70 -10.87
C GLY A 92 0.43 -8.60 -9.44
N ILE A 93 1.09 -7.51 -9.06
CA ILE A 93 1.53 -7.28 -7.67
C ILE A 93 0.30 -6.96 -6.81
N PRO A 94 0.09 -7.68 -5.69
CA PRO A 94 -1.03 -7.39 -4.79
C PRO A 94 -0.96 -5.99 -4.21
N VAL A 95 -2.11 -5.33 -4.15
CA VAL A 95 -2.26 -4.01 -3.55
C VAL A 95 -3.40 -4.07 -2.53
N LEU A 96 -3.11 -3.73 -1.29
CA LEU A 96 -4.09 -3.71 -0.21
C LEU A 96 -4.33 -2.27 0.25
N GLY A 97 -5.58 -1.85 0.27
CA GLY A 97 -5.97 -0.57 0.84
C GLY A 97 -6.89 -0.76 2.03
N VAL A 98 -6.57 -0.12 3.14
CA VAL A 98 -7.33 -0.22 4.38
C VAL A 98 -7.93 1.15 4.69
N CYS A 99 -9.25 1.21 4.91
CA CYS A 99 -9.96 2.44 5.26
C CYS A 99 -9.67 3.56 4.24
N ASN A 100 -8.93 4.60 4.62
CA ASN A 100 -8.55 5.67 3.70
C ASN A 100 -7.74 5.15 2.51
N GLY A 101 -6.93 4.10 2.72
CA GLY A 101 -6.22 3.44 1.63
C GLY A 101 -7.17 2.83 0.60
N PHE A 102 -8.27 2.23 1.07
CA PHE A 102 -9.32 1.74 0.17
C PHE A 102 -9.95 2.90 -0.63
N GLN A 103 -10.21 4.02 0.03
CA GLN A 103 -10.76 5.20 -0.64
C GLN A 103 -9.81 5.71 -1.74
N ILE A 104 -8.51 5.70 -1.47
CA ILE A 104 -7.50 6.06 -2.47
C ILE A 104 -7.56 5.12 -3.67
N LEU A 105 -7.70 3.83 -3.45
CA LEU A 105 -7.79 2.85 -4.54
C LEU A 105 -9.03 3.09 -5.41
N VAL A 106 -10.15 3.45 -4.82
CA VAL A 106 -11.37 3.76 -5.57
C VAL A 106 -11.18 5.06 -6.36
N GLU A 107 -10.67 6.11 -5.73
CA GLU A 107 -10.48 7.41 -6.40
C GLU A 107 -9.43 7.35 -7.52
N SER A 108 -8.49 6.42 -7.43
CA SER A 108 -7.47 6.23 -8.46
C SER A 108 -7.89 5.26 -9.57
N ASN A 109 -9.10 4.74 -9.51
CA ASN A 109 -9.65 3.75 -10.46
C ASN A 109 -8.92 2.40 -10.43
N LEU A 110 -8.18 2.10 -9.37
CA LEU A 110 -7.61 0.76 -9.16
C LEU A 110 -8.68 -0.22 -8.68
N LEU A 111 -9.74 0.29 -8.06
CA LEU A 111 -10.93 -0.46 -7.74
C LEU A 111 -12.14 0.21 -8.38
N PRO A 112 -13.14 -0.57 -8.82
CA PRO A 112 -14.36 0.02 -9.39
C PRO A 112 -15.21 0.65 -8.29
N GLY A 113 -15.97 1.67 -8.66
CA GLY A 113 -16.91 2.31 -7.76
C GLY A 113 -16.74 3.81 -7.67
N VAL A 114 -17.57 4.42 -6.86
CA VAL A 114 -17.57 5.85 -6.59
C VAL A 114 -17.81 6.06 -5.10
N LEU A 115 -17.02 6.95 -4.51
CA LEU A 115 -17.20 7.32 -3.11
C LEU A 115 -18.22 8.46 -3.01
N LEU A 116 -19.18 8.30 -2.11
CA LEU A 116 -20.18 9.32 -1.85
C LEU A 116 -20.03 9.81 -0.42
N LYS A 117 -20.38 11.08 -0.22
CA LYS A 117 -20.37 11.67 1.10
C LYS A 117 -21.52 11.10 1.92
N ASN A 118 -21.26 10.75 3.17
CA ASN A 118 -22.32 10.34 4.09
C ASN A 118 -23.18 11.52 4.48
N ASP A 119 -24.47 11.27 4.54
CA ASP A 119 -25.44 12.27 5.02
C ASP A 119 -25.56 12.28 6.54
#